data_470b32c1a966a51c7d2a9d6719125321
#
_entry.id   470b32c1a966a51c7d2a9d6719125321
#
_cell.length_a   1.000
_cell.length_b   1.000
_cell.length_c   1.000
_cell.angle_alpha   90.00
_cell.angle_beta   90.00
_cell.angle_gamma   90.00
#
_symmetry.space_group_name_H-M   'P 1'
#
loop_
_entity.id
_entity.type
_entity.pdbx_description
1 polymer ?
#
loop_
_entity_poly.entity_id
_entity_poly.type
_entity_poly.pdbx_seq_one_letter_code
_entity_poly.pdbx_strand_id
1 'polypeptide(L)'
;MMMTTTRTAPSAWANALINRDASGLDEHERKHVFEWEREQGLGEPVCVSASDTHGWFEGLRTVVYDYGFLVSIPLDEIVVPAYLEAAKFTDGGPDHPDIEDAEFSEDAEKASRESCEAFLRANLDDIIAAVSRYRDGWASVGHDLWLTRNQHGSGFWDRPELKADGLGSRLTHAAHAIGESHVYLGDTRQLHLE
;
A
#
# COMPACT_ATOMS: atom_id res chain seq x y z
N MET A 1 -13.97 -19.96 1.86
CA MET A 1 -12.73 -19.85 1.10
C MET A 1 -13.13 -19.53 -0.34
N MET A 2 -13.31 -18.24 -0.65
CA MET A 2 -13.64 -17.79 -2.00
C MET A 2 -12.32 -17.64 -2.76
N MET A 3 -12.07 -18.51 -3.73
CA MET A 3 -11.00 -18.31 -4.69
C MET A 3 -11.38 -17.13 -5.57
N THR A 4 -10.73 -16.00 -5.38
CA THR A 4 -10.82 -14.86 -6.29
C THR A 4 -10.08 -15.27 -7.56
N THR A 5 -10.83 -15.63 -8.59
CA THR A 5 -10.26 -15.92 -9.90
C THR A 5 -9.79 -14.59 -10.48
N THR A 6 -8.49 -14.34 -10.44
CA THR A 6 -7.90 -13.15 -11.08
C THR A 6 -8.12 -13.27 -12.58
N ARG A 7 -9.05 -12.52 -13.13
CA ARG A 7 -9.25 -12.43 -14.58
C ARG A 7 -8.20 -11.49 -15.14
N THR A 8 -7.45 -11.95 -16.11
CA THR A 8 -6.48 -11.15 -16.84
C THR A 8 -7.21 -10.26 -17.83
N ALA A 9 -6.98 -8.95 -17.79
CA ALA A 9 -7.47 -8.05 -18.81
C ALA A 9 -6.74 -8.32 -20.14
N PRO A 10 -7.39 -8.13 -21.30
CA PRO A 10 -6.71 -8.19 -22.59
C PRO A 10 -5.55 -7.20 -22.63
N SER A 11 -4.41 -7.61 -23.19
CA SER A 11 -3.19 -6.79 -23.23
C SER A 11 -3.39 -5.44 -23.94
N ALA A 12 -4.30 -5.35 -24.89
CA ALA A 12 -4.66 -4.10 -25.54
C ALA A 12 -5.29 -3.06 -24.59
N TRP A 13 -5.91 -3.51 -23.50
CA TRP A 13 -6.55 -2.64 -22.52
C TRP A 13 -5.62 -2.26 -21.36
N ALA A 14 -4.54 -3.02 -21.16
CA ALA A 14 -3.62 -2.79 -20.05
C ALA A 14 -3.11 -1.34 -20.00
N ASN A 15 -2.68 -0.80 -21.15
CA ASN A 15 -2.22 0.58 -21.25
C ASN A 15 -3.32 1.61 -20.93
N ALA A 16 -4.54 1.37 -21.40
CA ALA A 16 -5.66 2.26 -21.12
C ALA A 16 -6.04 2.26 -19.64
N LEU A 17 -6.04 1.09 -19.02
CA LEU A 17 -6.32 0.92 -17.58
C LEU A 17 -5.20 1.52 -16.72
N ILE A 18 -3.94 1.26 -17.05
CA ILE A 18 -2.76 1.75 -16.32
C ILE A 18 -2.65 3.28 -16.40
N ASN A 19 -2.74 3.82 -17.59
CA ASN A 19 -2.54 5.25 -17.83
C ASN A 19 -3.82 6.08 -17.66
N ARG A 20 -4.97 5.43 -17.42
CA ARG A 20 -6.28 6.07 -17.40
C ARG A 20 -6.57 6.88 -18.68
N ASP A 21 -5.96 6.47 -19.77
CA ASP A 21 -6.10 7.10 -21.09
C ASP A 21 -6.71 6.12 -22.09
N ALA A 22 -7.98 6.30 -22.37
CA ALA A 22 -8.72 5.52 -23.35
C ALA A 22 -8.64 6.11 -24.78
N SER A 23 -7.78 7.11 -25.02
CA SER A 23 -7.69 7.79 -26.33
C SER A 23 -7.24 6.86 -27.45
N GLY A 24 -6.43 5.84 -27.11
CA GLY A 24 -5.98 4.81 -28.04
C GLY A 24 -6.98 3.67 -28.32
N LEU A 25 -8.12 3.65 -27.61
CA LEU A 25 -9.15 2.64 -27.78
C LEU A 25 -10.27 3.14 -28.67
N ASP A 26 -10.81 2.25 -29.50
CA ASP A 26 -12.04 2.54 -30.25
C ASP A 26 -13.28 2.52 -29.31
N GLU A 27 -14.44 2.90 -29.83
CA GLU A 27 -15.68 3.01 -29.05
C GLU A 27 -16.12 1.65 -28.49
N HIS A 28 -15.90 0.57 -29.24
CA HIS A 28 -16.25 -0.77 -28.84
C HIS A 28 -15.34 -1.26 -27.71
N GLU A 29 -14.05 -1.04 -27.84
CA GLU A 29 -13.04 -1.38 -26.82
C GLU A 29 -13.27 -0.61 -25.52
N ARG A 30 -13.57 0.71 -25.59
CA ARG A 30 -13.90 1.54 -24.41
C ARG A 30 -15.10 0.98 -23.65
N LYS A 31 -16.15 0.56 -24.38
CA LYS A 31 -17.32 -0.04 -23.76
C LYS A 31 -16.97 -1.34 -23.03
N HIS A 32 -16.16 -2.19 -23.65
CA HIS A 32 -15.74 -3.45 -23.04
C HIS A 32 -14.84 -3.24 -21.82
N VAL A 33 -13.92 -2.27 -21.86
CA VAL A 33 -13.11 -1.90 -20.70
C VAL A 33 -13.99 -1.46 -19.53
N PHE A 34 -14.96 -0.60 -19.80
CA PHE A 34 -15.91 -0.10 -18.80
C PHE A 34 -16.78 -1.22 -18.21
N GLU A 35 -17.31 -2.11 -19.06
CA GLU A 35 -18.10 -3.27 -18.63
C GLU A 35 -17.25 -4.23 -17.77
N TRP A 36 -16.00 -4.47 -18.18
CA TRP A 36 -15.07 -5.30 -17.47
C TRP A 36 -14.71 -4.71 -16.07
N GLU A 37 -14.42 -3.40 -16.00
CA GLU A 37 -14.17 -2.70 -14.73
C GLU A 37 -15.37 -2.86 -13.78
N ARG A 38 -16.58 -2.68 -14.29
CA ARG A 38 -17.80 -2.83 -13.52
C ARG A 38 -18.03 -4.27 -13.03
N GLU A 39 -17.72 -5.27 -13.87
CA GLU A 39 -17.85 -6.69 -13.51
C GLU A 39 -16.83 -7.11 -12.44
N GLN A 40 -15.66 -6.46 -12.41
CA GLN A 40 -14.66 -6.69 -11.36
C GLN A 40 -15.04 -6.01 -10.04
N GLY A 41 -16.11 -5.22 -10.00
CA GLY A 41 -16.52 -4.46 -8.83
C GLY A 41 -15.55 -3.32 -8.50
N LEU A 42 -14.78 -2.88 -9.48
CA LEU A 42 -13.94 -1.69 -9.36
C LEU A 42 -14.86 -0.49 -9.29
N GLY A 43 -14.76 0.30 -8.23
CA GLY A 43 -15.51 1.55 -8.10
C GLY A 43 -15.26 2.49 -9.28
N GLU A 44 -15.92 3.64 -9.29
CA GLU A 44 -15.66 4.66 -10.31
C GLU A 44 -14.18 5.03 -10.29
N PRO A 45 -13.49 4.99 -11.44
CA PRO A 45 -12.07 5.32 -11.50
C PRO A 45 -11.87 6.79 -11.12
N VAL A 46 -11.14 7.04 -10.07
CA VAL A 46 -10.71 8.40 -9.73
C VAL A 46 -9.85 8.90 -10.87
N CYS A 47 -10.11 10.10 -11.35
CA CYS A 47 -9.25 10.81 -12.29
C CYS A 47 -7.89 11.02 -11.62
N VAL A 48 -6.95 10.14 -11.92
CA VAL A 48 -5.60 10.19 -11.40
C VAL A 48 -4.82 11.16 -12.27
N SER A 49 -3.93 11.93 -11.68
CA SER A 49 -3.13 12.88 -12.43
C SER A 49 -2.28 12.15 -13.49
N ALA A 50 -1.91 12.85 -14.55
CA ALA A 50 -1.10 12.29 -15.64
C ALA A 50 0.26 11.72 -15.21
N SER A 51 0.65 11.90 -13.94
CA SER A 51 1.87 11.35 -13.35
C SER A 51 1.68 9.95 -12.74
N ASP A 52 0.43 9.51 -12.56
CA ASP A 52 0.15 8.20 -11.99
C ASP A 52 0.16 7.15 -13.10
N THR A 53 1.16 6.31 -13.12
CA THR A 53 1.35 5.26 -14.13
C THR A 53 0.41 4.06 -13.94
N HIS A 54 -0.30 4.00 -12.82
CA HIS A 54 -1.18 2.90 -12.45
C HIS A 54 -2.59 3.40 -12.16
N GLY A 55 -3.59 2.65 -12.56
CA GLY A 55 -4.99 2.96 -12.26
C GLY A 55 -5.31 2.70 -10.80
N TRP A 56 -5.60 3.76 -10.05
CA TRP A 56 -6.05 3.67 -8.67
C TRP A 56 -7.56 3.88 -8.61
N PHE A 57 -8.28 3.00 -7.97
CA PHE A 57 -9.74 3.05 -7.87
C PHE A 57 -10.18 3.35 -6.43
N GLU A 58 -11.04 4.35 -6.29
CA GLU A 58 -11.60 4.70 -4.98
C GLU A 58 -12.49 3.56 -4.45
N GLY A 59 -12.34 3.26 -3.17
CA GLY A 59 -13.15 2.27 -2.46
C GLY A 59 -12.62 0.83 -2.50
N LEU A 60 -11.88 0.43 -3.53
CA LEU A 60 -11.35 -0.93 -3.64
C LEU A 60 -9.82 -1.00 -3.52
N ARG A 61 -9.16 0.14 -3.59
CA ARG A 61 -7.69 0.21 -3.62
C ARG A 61 -7.07 -0.88 -4.48
N THR A 62 -7.65 -1.01 -5.65
CA THR A 62 -7.27 -2.00 -6.64
C THR A 62 -6.45 -1.31 -7.72
N VAL A 63 -5.36 -1.92 -8.08
CA VAL A 63 -4.43 -1.38 -9.08
C VAL A 63 -4.36 -2.32 -10.26
N VAL A 64 -4.37 -1.76 -11.46
CA VAL A 64 -4.08 -2.53 -12.67
C VAL A 64 -2.58 -2.52 -12.88
N TYR A 65 -2.01 -3.70 -12.85
CA TYR A 65 -0.57 -3.88 -13.04
C TYR A 65 -0.23 -4.23 -14.50
N ASP A 66 1.06 -4.04 -14.86
CA ASP A 66 1.68 -4.14 -16.19
C ASP A 66 1.24 -5.36 -16.94
N TYR A 67 0.54 -6.10 -17.03
CA TYR A 67 0.03 -7.23 -17.83
C TYR A 67 -1.49 -7.41 -17.70
N GLY A 68 -2.19 -6.37 -17.23
CA GLY A 68 -3.64 -6.43 -17.04
C GLY A 68 -4.07 -7.29 -15.86
N PHE A 69 -3.17 -7.54 -14.90
CA PHE A 69 -3.53 -8.17 -13.64
C PHE A 69 -4.07 -7.12 -12.68
N LEU A 70 -5.19 -7.45 -12.03
CA LEU A 70 -5.69 -6.66 -10.92
C LEU A 70 -5.02 -7.12 -9.63
N VAL A 71 -4.38 -6.19 -8.95
CA VAL A 71 -3.84 -6.41 -7.62
C VAL A 71 -4.70 -5.61 -6.63
N SER A 72 -5.42 -6.32 -5.79
CA SER A 72 -6.12 -5.70 -4.67
C SER A 72 -5.12 -5.45 -3.54
N ILE A 73 -5.04 -4.20 -3.11
CA ILE A 73 -4.18 -3.80 -2.00
C ILE A 73 -5.03 -3.78 -0.74
N PRO A 74 -4.80 -4.67 0.22
CA PRO A 74 -5.55 -4.74 1.47
C PRO A 74 -5.04 -3.67 2.46
N LEU A 75 -5.22 -2.39 2.09
CA LEU A 75 -4.63 -1.28 2.83
C LEU A 75 -5.17 -1.21 4.25
N ASP A 76 -6.50 -1.15 4.43
CA ASP A 76 -7.13 -1.01 5.75
C ASP A 76 -7.17 -2.33 6.52
N GLU A 77 -7.24 -3.45 5.82
CA GLU A 77 -7.39 -4.76 6.44
C GLU A 77 -6.04 -5.36 6.89
N ILE A 78 -4.93 -4.99 6.23
CA ILE A 78 -3.63 -5.63 6.50
C ILE A 78 -2.50 -4.60 6.64
N VAL A 79 -2.32 -3.69 5.68
CA VAL A 79 -1.12 -2.84 5.65
C VAL A 79 -1.11 -1.83 6.79
N VAL A 80 -2.20 -1.08 6.97
CA VAL A 80 -2.33 -0.09 8.05
C VAL A 80 -2.32 -0.74 9.42
N PRO A 81 -3.06 -1.83 9.69
CA PRO A 81 -2.94 -2.55 10.96
C PRO A 81 -1.52 -3.02 11.26
N ALA A 82 -0.80 -3.60 10.31
CA ALA A 82 0.58 -4.04 10.50
C ALA A 82 1.55 -2.87 10.76
N TYR A 83 1.34 -1.73 10.10
CA TYR A 83 2.09 -0.50 10.34
C TYR A 83 1.88 0.03 11.75
N LEU A 84 0.62 0.09 12.23
CA LEU A 84 0.27 0.53 13.58
C LEU A 84 0.72 -0.46 14.66
N GLU A 85 0.67 -1.77 14.38
CA GLU A 85 1.21 -2.79 15.28
C GLU A 85 2.72 -2.61 15.48
N ALA A 86 3.47 -2.38 14.40
CA ALA A 86 4.90 -2.10 14.47
C ALA A 86 5.19 -0.83 15.28
N ALA A 87 4.35 0.19 15.13
CA ALA A 87 4.44 1.45 15.88
C ALA A 87 4.27 1.23 17.39
N LYS A 88 3.22 0.53 17.79
CA LYS A 88 3.00 0.16 19.21
C LYS A 88 4.16 -0.66 19.76
N PHE A 89 4.64 -1.62 18.98
CA PHE A 89 5.72 -2.51 19.42
C PHE A 89 7.04 -1.77 19.66
N THR A 90 7.38 -0.79 18.80
CA THR A 90 8.69 -0.10 18.89
C THR A 90 8.68 1.03 19.91
N ASP A 91 7.61 1.78 20.03
CA ASP A 91 7.50 2.94 20.92
C ASP A 91 6.87 2.58 22.29
N GLY A 92 6.24 1.39 22.36
CA GLY A 92 5.73 0.80 23.58
C GLY A 92 6.79 -0.05 24.31
N GLY A 93 6.44 -1.28 24.57
CA GLY A 93 7.28 -2.26 25.25
C GLY A 93 7.23 -2.14 26.78
N PRO A 94 8.13 -2.85 27.49
CA PRO A 94 8.05 -2.98 28.95
C PRO A 94 8.21 -1.67 29.71
N ASP A 95 8.88 -0.69 29.09
CA ASP A 95 9.11 0.63 29.69
C ASP A 95 7.92 1.58 29.53
N HIS A 96 7.00 1.27 28.60
CA HIS A 96 5.81 2.06 28.29
C HIS A 96 4.54 1.20 28.18
N PRO A 97 4.13 0.51 29.27
CA PRO A 97 2.97 -0.39 29.24
C PRO A 97 1.65 0.34 28.91
N ASP A 98 1.56 1.62 29.19
CA ASP A 98 0.39 2.43 28.87
C ASP A 98 0.16 2.57 27.36
N ILE A 99 1.21 2.46 26.54
CA ILE A 99 1.13 2.47 25.06
C ILE A 99 0.57 1.13 24.56
N GLU A 100 1.00 0.02 25.15
CA GLU A 100 0.58 -1.32 24.71
C GLU A 100 -0.96 -1.51 24.82
N ASP A 101 -1.57 -0.98 25.88
CA ASP A 101 -3.00 -1.13 26.16
C ASP A 101 -3.87 -0.04 25.51
N ALA A 102 -3.28 1.05 25.01
CA ALA A 102 -4.03 2.18 24.45
C ALA A 102 -4.40 1.95 22.98
N GLU A 103 -5.51 2.54 22.55
CA GLU A 103 -5.94 2.52 21.15
C GLU A 103 -5.49 3.80 20.42
N PHE A 104 -5.26 3.70 19.12
CA PHE A 104 -4.96 4.88 18.30
C PHE A 104 -6.19 5.78 18.17
N SER A 105 -5.96 7.08 18.13
CA SER A 105 -7.00 8.06 17.79
C SER A 105 -7.38 7.95 16.31
N GLU A 106 -8.60 8.39 15.97
CA GLU A 106 -9.07 8.42 14.58
C GLU A 106 -8.13 9.25 13.67
N ASP A 107 -7.57 10.34 14.20
CA ASP A 107 -6.62 11.18 13.46
C ASP A 107 -5.30 10.43 13.20
N ALA A 108 -4.79 9.65 14.16
CA ALA A 108 -3.59 8.84 13.99
C ALA A 108 -3.81 7.70 12.99
N GLU A 109 -4.95 7.03 13.06
CA GLU A 109 -5.32 6.00 12.08
C GLU A 109 -5.45 6.58 10.67
N LYS A 110 -6.08 7.75 10.54
CA LYS A 110 -6.21 8.45 9.27
C LYS A 110 -4.86 8.87 8.71
N ALA A 111 -3.98 9.47 9.52
CA ALA A 111 -2.64 9.88 9.11
C ALA A 111 -1.79 8.67 8.68
N SER A 112 -1.90 7.55 9.40
CA SER A 112 -1.24 6.29 9.05
C SER A 112 -1.72 5.76 7.71
N ARG A 113 -3.03 5.77 7.47
CA ARG A 113 -3.63 5.36 6.21
C ARG A 113 -3.13 6.20 5.05
N GLU A 114 -3.16 7.52 5.19
CA GLU A 114 -2.71 8.47 4.16
C GLU A 114 -1.22 8.28 3.84
N SER A 115 -0.40 8.07 4.88
CA SER A 115 1.04 7.81 4.72
C SER A 115 1.32 6.48 4.00
N CYS A 116 0.66 5.40 4.44
CA CYS A 116 0.79 4.09 3.79
C CYS A 116 0.33 4.14 2.33
N GLU A 117 -0.83 4.73 2.06
CA GLU A 117 -1.37 4.86 0.71
C GLU A 117 -0.43 5.64 -0.20
N ALA A 118 0.08 6.78 0.24
CA ALA A 118 1.02 7.59 -0.54
C ALA A 118 2.31 6.82 -0.85
N PHE A 119 2.85 6.09 0.13
CA PHE A 119 4.04 5.26 -0.06
C PHE A 119 3.81 4.14 -1.07
N LEU A 120 2.71 3.41 -0.93
CA LEU A 120 2.36 2.31 -1.83
C LEU A 120 2.17 2.80 -3.27
N ARG A 121 1.47 3.92 -3.46
CA ARG A 121 1.25 4.52 -4.78
C ARG A 121 2.56 4.92 -5.46
N ALA A 122 3.43 5.60 -4.71
CA ALA A 122 4.70 6.10 -5.24
C ALA A 122 5.70 4.99 -5.60
N ASN A 123 5.56 3.79 -5.00
CA ASN A 123 6.52 2.70 -5.12
C ASN A 123 5.89 1.37 -5.55
N LEU A 124 4.78 1.42 -6.29
CA LEU A 124 3.91 0.28 -6.51
C LEU A 124 4.62 -0.95 -7.10
N ASP A 125 5.45 -0.77 -8.12
CA ASP A 125 6.18 -1.88 -8.76
C ASP A 125 7.12 -2.58 -7.78
N ASP A 126 7.86 -1.80 -7.01
CA ASP A 126 8.76 -2.31 -5.99
C ASP A 126 7.99 -3.00 -4.84
N ILE A 127 6.85 -2.45 -4.46
CA ILE A 127 5.98 -3.05 -3.43
C ILE A 127 5.41 -4.39 -3.89
N ILE A 128 4.90 -4.49 -5.11
CA ILE A 128 4.40 -5.76 -5.66
C ILE A 128 5.51 -6.80 -5.74
N ALA A 129 6.71 -6.39 -6.17
CA ALA A 129 7.87 -7.26 -6.17
C ALA A 129 8.25 -7.72 -4.74
N ALA A 130 8.17 -6.83 -3.75
CA ALA A 130 8.43 -7.16 -2.35
C ALA A 130 7.38 -8.14 -1.80
N VAL A 131 6.09 -7.85 -1.99
CA VAL A 131 4.98 -8.72 -1.55
C VAL A 131 5.10 -10.14 -2.08
N SER A 132 5.53 -10.29 -3.34
CA SER A 132 5.74 -11.61 -3.96
C SER A 132 6.88 -12.41 -3.34
N ARG A 133 7.79 -11.76 -2.63
CA ARG A 133 8.97 -12.37 -2.00
C ARG A 133 8.81 -12.56 -0.50
N TYR A 134 7.97 -11.74 0.14
CA TYR A 134 7.69 -11.85 1.56
C TYR A 134 6.86 -13.08 1.90
N ARG A 135 7.17 -13.69 3.05
CA ARG A 135 6.37 -14.78 3.60
C ARG A 135 4.96 -14.32 3.99
N ASP A 136 4.88 -13.18 4.67
CA ASP A 136 3.63 -12.64 5.20
C ASP A 136 3.05 -11.51 4.31
N GLY A 137 3.60 -11.37 3.11
CA GLY A 137 3.05 -10.54 2.04
C GLY A 137 2.86 -9.07 2.43
N TRP A 138 1.63 -8.60 2.36
CA TRP A 138 1.26 -7.21 2.62
C TRP A 138 1.50 -6.77 4.07
N ALA A 139 1.38 -7.67 5.05
CA ALA A 139 1.66 -7.34 6.45
C ALA A 139 3.13 -6.96 6.64
N SER A 140 4.05 -7.68 6.00
CA SER A 140 5.48 -7.33 6.03
C SER A 140 5.75 -5.94 5.46
N VAL A 141 4.99 -5.51 4.45
CA VAL A 141 5.15 -4.16 3.89
C VAL A 141 4.79 -3.09 4.91
N GLY A 142 3.64 -3.21 5.57
CA GLY A 142 3.22 -2.26 6.61
C GLY A 142 4.21 -2.19 7.77
N HIS A 143 4.60 -3.35 8.26
CA HIS A 143 5.57 -3.48 9.36
C HIS A 143 6.93 -2.86 8.99
N ASP A 144 7.50 -3.24 7.84
CA ASP A 144 8.81 -2.75 7.43
C ASP A 144 8.81 -1.28 7.04
N LEU A 145 7.68 -0.74 6.59
CA LEU A 145 7.53 0.69 6.33
C LEU A 145 7.71 1.50 7.61
N TRP A 146 7.01 1.11 8.71
CA TRP A 146 7.19 1.77 10.01
C TRP A 146 8.63 1.69 10.49
N LEU A 147 9.18 0.47 10.54
CA LEU A 147 10.53 0.23 11.05
C LEU A 147 11.60 1.00 10.25
N THR A 148 11.45 1.04 8.93
CA THR A 148 12.42 1.69 8.05
C THR A 148 12.36 3.21 8.17
N ARG A 149 11.16 3.82 8.12
CA ARG A 149 11.04 5.28 8.18
C ARG A 149 11.59 5.85 9.49
N ASN A 150 11.46 5.09 10.59
CA ASN A 150 11.93 5.47 11.92
C ASN A 150 13.33 4.93 12.25
N GLN A 151 14.05 4.39 11.27
CA GLN A 151 15.43 3.93 11.40
C GLN A 151 15.63 2.91 12.52
N HIS A 152 14.63 2.07 12.79
CA HIS A 152 14.76 0.97 13.74
C HIS A 152 15.74 -0.10 13.26
N GLY A 153 16.09 -1.05 14.14
CA GLY A 153 17.10 -2.08 13.89
C GLY A 153 16.81 -3.08 12.78
N SER A 154 15.60 -3.06 12.18
CA SER A 154 15.20 -3.87 11.03
C SER A 154 14.29 -3.07 10.08
N GLY A 155 13.96 -3.64 8.92
CA GLY A 155 13.14 -3.00 7.90
C GLY A 155 13.47 -3.50 6.51
N PHE A 156 13.08 -2.79 5.46
CA PHE A 156 13.34 -3.20 4.08
C PHE A 156 14.82 -3.49 3.78
N TRP A 157 15.74 -2.78 4.43
CA TRP A 157 17.18 -2.85 4.18
C TRP A 157 17.83 -4.15 4.64
N ASP A 158 17.32 -4.84 5.64
CA ASP A 158 17.92 -6.04 6.21
C ASP A 158 17.26 -7.35 5.73
N ARG A 159 16.16 -7.26 4.97
CA ARG A 159 15.44 -8.43 4.47
C ARG A 159 16.24 -9.18 3.41
N PRO A 160 16.63 -10.45 3.67
CA PRO A 160 17.40 -11.22 2.70
C PRO A 160 16.71 -11.38 1.35
N GLU A 161 15.38 -11.54 1.35
CA GLU A 161 14.54 -11.71 0.16
C GLU A 161 14.47 -10.45 -0.71
N LEU A 162 14.78 -9.28 -0.16
CA LEU A 162 14.77 -8.00 -0.88
C LEU A 162 16.16 -7.55 -1.34
N LYS A 163 17.21 -8.35 -1.09
CA LYS A 163 18.59 -7.98 -1.48
C LYS A 163 18.83 -8.07 -2.98
N ALA A 164 18.12 -8.97 -3.66
CA ALA A 164 18.22 -9.07 -5.11
C ALA A 164 17.76 -7.76 -5.78
N ASP A 165 18.42 -7.36 -6.85
CA ASP A 165 18.10 -6.19 -7.71
C ASP A 165 18.10 -4.85 -6.95
N GLY A 166 18.59 -4.80 -5.69
CA GLY A 166 18.60 -3.59 -4.88
C GLY A 166 17.22 -3.13 -4.40
N LEU A 167 16.21 -4.01 -4.43
CA LEU A 167 14.83 -3.70 -4.06
C LEU A 167 14.71 -3.15 -2.64
N GLY A 168 15.33 -3.82 -1.66
CA GLY A 168 15.35 -3.36 -0.28
C GLY A 168 15.96 -1.96 -0.14
N SER A 169 17.01 -1.66 -0.88
CA SER A 169 17.65 -0.33 -0.86
C SER A 169 16.76 0.77 -1.42
N ARG A 170 16.02 0.50 -2.51
CA ARG A 170 15.08 1.48 -3.09
C ARG A 170 13.92 1.76 -2.14
N LEU A 171 13.30 0.72 -1.58
CA LEU A 171 12.22 0.88 -0.61
C LEU A 171 12.70 1.58 0.67
N THR A 172 13.93 1.29 1.12
CA THR A 172 14.53 1.99 2.26
C THR A 172 14.68 3.48 1.99
N HIS A 173 15.22 3.83 0.83
CA HIS A 173 15.37 5.24 0.44
C HIS A 173 14.02 5.97 0.37
N ALA A 174 13.02 5.32 -0.22
CA ALA A 174 11.68 5.86 -0.31
C ALA A 174 11.00 6.03 1.06
N ALA A 175 11.18 5.06 1.98
CA ALA A 175 10.63 5.16 3.34
C ALA A 175 11.29 6.29 4.15
N HIS A 176 12.61 6.44 4.06
CA HIS A 176 13.31 7.55 4.71
C HIS A 176 12.86 8.92 4.20
N ALA A 177 12.46 9.02 2.92
CA ALA A 177 11.98 10.28 2.35
C ALA A 177 10.65 10.77 2.93
N ILE A 178 9.88 9.88 3.58
CA ILE A 178 8.65 10.26 4.29
C ILE A 178 8.96 11.02 5.58
N GLY A 179 10.10 10.71 6.21
CA GLY A 179 10.50 11.23 7.51
C GLY A 179 10.00 10.37 8.67
N GLU A 180 10.58 10.62 9.85
CA GLU A 180 10.26 9.92 11.09
C GLU A 180 8.88 10.31 11.61
N SER A 181 8.30 9.46 12.44
CA SER A 181 7.04 9.70 13.15
C SER A 181 7.06 8.89 14.44
N HIS A 182 6.57 9.44 15.53
CA HIS A 182 6.64 8.83 16.85
C HIS A 182 5.26 8.68 17.45
N VAL A 183 5.06 7.59 18.19
CA VAL A 183 3.83 7.36 18.95
C VAL A 183 3.94 8.03 20.31
N TYR A 184 2.91 8.75 20.70
CA TYR A 184 2.80 9.27 22.05
C TYR A 184 1.39 9.09 22.60
N LEU A 185 1.29 8.98 23.93
CA LEU A 185 0.03 8.87 24.64
C LEU A 185 -0.51 10.28 24.92
N GLY A 186 -1.67 10.61 24.38
CA GLY A 186 -2.34 11.89 24.63
C GLY A 186 -3.12 11.95 25.94
N ASP A 187 -3.63 13.13 26.28
CA ASP A 187 -4.39 13.37 27.52
C ASP A 187 -5.68 12.51 27.60
N THR A 188 -6.24 12.15 26.46
CA THR A 188 -7.43 11.26 26.35
C THR A 188 -7.11 9.78 26.52
N ARG A 189 -5.86 9.42 26.79
CA ARG A 189 -5.35 8.05 26.81
C ARG A 189 -5.48 7.33 25.46
N GLN A 190 -5.45 8.06 24.38
CA GLN A 190 -5.34 7.55 23.02
C GLN A 190 -3.94 7.80 22.48
N LEU A 191 -3.50 6.95 21.57
CA LEU A 191 -2.23 7.08 20.87
C LEU A 191 -2.37 8.06 19.72
N HIS A 192 -1.40 8.93 19.61
CA HIS A 192 -1.26 9.91 18.54
C HIS A 192 0.08 9.71 17.82
N LEU A 193 0.20 10.29 16.63
CA LEU A 193 1.44 10.35 15.85
C LEU A 193 1.88 11.81 15.68
N GLU A 194 3.20 12.04 15.80
CA GLU A 194 3.83 13.33 15.50
C GLU A 194 4.97 13.19 14.48
#